data_60a5e0843789940a715e3a4d1c0cf939
#
_entry.id   60a5e0843789940a715e3a4d1c0cf939
#
_cell.length_a   1.000
_cell.length_b   1.000
_cell.length_c   1.000
_cell.angle_alpha   90.00
_cell.angle_beta   90.00
_cell.angle_gamma   90.00
#
_symmetry.space_group_name_H-M   'P 1'
#
loop_
_entity.id
_entity.type
_entity.pdbx_description
1 polymer ?
#
loop_
_entity_poly.entity_id
_entity_poly.type
_entity_poly.pdbx_seq_one_letter_code
_entity_poly.pdbx_strand_id
1 'polypeptide(L)'
;MLAVAALSVIGVGAMGSATYALEDSATGEKTSMVDKLVSKFNLDKTEVETFFKEERAAHDVKRSEKMTEKLAEAVKDSTITQEQSDYITKAMTEIDVLRSESTPGEQDDTTRDAMKEKRDALRDWAKENDVELNVLGGKGHRGGNQN
;
A
#
# COMPACT_ATOMS: atom_id res chain seq x y z
N MET A 1 25.67 19.24 10.79
CA MET A 1 25.28 20.52 10.19
C MET A 1 24.09 20.24 9.29
N LEU A 2 22.91 20.61 9.74
CA LEU A 2 21.64 20.42 9.01
C LEU A 2 21.42 21.65 8.14
N ALA A 3 21.38 21.48 6.81
CA ALA A 3 21.01 22.53 5.88
C ALA A 3 19.48 22.47 5.67
N VAL A 4 18.78 23.47 6.21
CA VAL A 4 17.37 23.72 5.94
C VAL A 4 17.28 24.49 4.62
N ALA A 5 16.76 23.87 3.57
CA ALA A 5 16.45 24.53 2.32
C ALA A 5 15.04 25.15 2.44
N ALA A 6 14.98 26.46 2.39
CA ALA A 6 13.76 27.25 2.38
C ALA A 6 13.05 27.13 1.02
N LEU A 7 11.81 26.65 1.02
CA LEU A 7 10.91 26.68 -0.12
C LEU A 7 10.36 28.10 -0.31
N SER A 8 10.78 28.74 -1.38
CA SER A 8 10.22 30.02 -1.82
C SER A 8 8.96 29.76 -2.65
N VAL A 9 7.81 30.15 -2.11
CA VAL A 9 6.56 30.25 -2.87
C VAL A 9 6.54 31.54 -3.64
N ILE A 10 6.51 31.50 -4.95
CA ILE A 10 6.25 32.66 -5.80
C ILE A 10 5.28 32.27 -6.91
N GLY A 11 4.20 33.04 -7.02
CA GLY A 11 3.55 33.32 -8.29
C GLY A 11 2.10 32.94 -8.43
N VAL A 12 1.23 33.77 -7.86
CA VAL A 12 -0.17 33.91 -8.33
C VAL A 12 -0.15 34.58 -9.69
N GLY A 13 -0.62 33.89 -10.71
CA GLY A 13 -0.73 34.44 -12.04
C GLY A 13 -1.85 33.81 -12.88
N ALA A 14 -2.89 34.61 -13.12
CA ALA A 14 -3.85 34.56 -14.23
C ALA A 14 -4.91 33.45 -14.24
N MET A 15 -6.12 33.86 -13.86
CA MET A 15 -7.40 33.23 -14.19
C MET A 15 -7.56 33.11 -15.72
N GLY A 16 -7.37 31.91 -16.24
CA GLY A 16 -7.82 31.51 -17.55
C GLY A 16 -8.98 30.54 -17.38
N SER A 17 -10.19 30.96 -17.71
CA SER A 17 -11.38 30.10 -17.78
C SER A 17 -11.20 29.09 -18.90
N ALA A 18 -10.57 27.96 -18.63
CA ALA A 18 -10.56 26.82 -19.53
C ALA A 18 -11.81 25.99 -19.23
N THR A 19 -12.82 26.11 -20.08
CA THR A 19 -13.93 25.16 -20.17
C THR A 19 -13.34 23.82 -20.60
N TYR A 20 -13.09 22.94 -19.63
CA TYR A 20 -12.73 21.56 -19.93
C TYR A 20 -13.99 20.84 -20.39
N ALA A 21 -14.12 20.67 -21.71
CA ALA A 21 -15.00 19.66 -22.26
C ALA A 21 -14.53 18.32 -21.69
N LEU A 22 -15.38 17.67 -20.90
CA LEU A 22 -15.24 16.27 -20.54
C LEU A 22 -15.47 15.46 -21.82
N GLU A 23 -14.43 15.29 -22.61
CA GLU A 23 -14.41 14.22 -23.59
C GLU A 23 -14.26 12.92 -22.78
N ASP A 24 -15.40 12.25 -22.69
CA ASP A 24 -15.52 10.86 -22.25
C ASP A 24 -14.76 10.00 -23.27
N SER A 25 -13.44 9.88 -23.04
CA SER A 25 -12.58 9.00 -23.83
C SER A 25 -12.85 7.57 -23.40
N ALA A 26 -13.78 6.95 -24.12
CA ALA A 26 -14.11 5.51 -24.06
C ALA A 26 -12.98 4.63 -24.62
N THR A 27 -11.73 4.92 -24.29
CA THR A 27 -10.58 4.02 -24.41
C THR A 27 -10.21 3.60 -23.00
N GLY A 28 -10.39 2.32 -22.69
CA GLY A 28 -10.26 1.74 -21.36
C GLY A 28 -8.84 1.74 -20.75
N GLU A 29 -8.08 2.79 -20.94
CA GLU A 29 -6.86 3.07 -20.22
C GLU A 29 -7.21 3.52 -18.81
N LYS A 30 -6.91 2.69 -17.85
CA LYS A 30 -7.04 3.00 -16.42
C LYS A 30 -6.09 4.15 -16.07
N THR A 31 -6.55 5.38 -16.28
CA THR A 31 -5.80 6.58 -15.90
C THR A 31 -5.44 6.47 -14.42
N SER A 32 -4.17 6.49 -14.09
CA SER A 32 -3.70 6.36 -12.71
C SER A 32 -4.19 7.54 -11.86
N MET A 33 -4.29 7.34 -10.54
CA MET A 33 -4.64 8.43 -9.62
C MET A 33 -3.61 9.57 -9.70
N VAL A 34 -2.36 9.25 -9.94
CA VAL A 34 -1.28 10.20 -10.16
C VAL A 34 -1.56 11.06 -11.38
N ASP A 35 -1.89 10.45 -12.53
CA ASP A 35 -2.17 11.19 -13.76
C ASP A 35 -3.39 12.11 -13.62
N LYS A 36 -4.42 11.67 -12.88
CA LYS A 36 -5.58 12.51 -12.57
C LYS A 36 -5.22 13.74 -11.72
N LEU A 37 -4.36 13.57 -10.73
CA LEU A 37 -3.89 14.68 -9.88
C LEU A 37 -3.01 15.64 -10.68
N VAL A 38 -2.04 15.11 -11.44
CA VAL A 38 -1.17 15.88 -12.32
C VAL A 38 -1.99 16.73 -13.28
N SER A 39 -2.94 16.12 -14.00
CA SER A 39 -3.79 16.84 -14.97
C SER A 39 -4.72 17.85 -14.31
N LYS A 40 -5.33 17.49 -13.17
CA LYS A 40 -6.32 18.35 -12.50
C LYS A 40 -5.72 19.57 -11.84
N PHE A 41 -4.53 19.42 -11.27
CA PHE A 41 -3.87 20.47 -10.47
C PHE A 41 -2.63 21.04 -11.13
N ASN A 42 -2.30 20.60 -12.34
CA ASN A 42 -1.10 21.01 -13.10
C ASN A 42 0.20 20.83 -12.27
N LEU A 43 0.34 19.66 -11.62
CA LEU A 43 1.50 19.32 -10.80
C LEU A 43 2.57 18.63 -11.64
N ASP A 44 3.81 18.63 -11.14
CA ASP A 44 4.86 17.78 -11.72
C ASP A 44 4.60 16.30 -11.39
N LYS A 45 4.62 15.46 -12.41
CA LYS A 45 4.33 14.02 -12.26
C LYS A 45 5.35 13.35 -11.34
N THR A 46 6.63 13.68 -11.49
CA THR A 46 7.73 13.09 -10.72
C THR A 46 7.63 13.45 -9.24
N GLU A 47 7.26 14.70 -8.94
CA GLU A 47 7.05 15.15 -7.56
C GLU A 47 5.87 14.40 -6.90
N VAL A 48 4.76 14.24 -7.62
CA VAL A 48 3.59 13.51 -7.13
C VAL A 48 3.91 12.02 -6.92
N GLU A 49 4.61 11.38 -7.84
CA GLU A 49 5.04 9.98 -7.71
C GLU A 49 5.99 9.80 -6.52
N THR A 50 6.95 10.71 -6.35
CA THR A 50 7.90 10.68 -5.24
C THR A 50 7.17 10.83 -3.90
N PHE A 51 6.26 11.78 -3.79
CA PHE A 51 5.44 11.97 -2.60
C PHE A 51 4.66 10.70 -2.22
N PHE A 52 3.96 10.10 -3.19
CA PHE A 52 3.22 8.86 -2.92
C PHE A 52 4.12 7.69 -2.56
N LYS A 53 5.33 7.62 -3.13
CA LYS A 53 6.31 6.59 -2.79
C LYS A 53 6.81 6.75 -1.36
N GLU A 54 7.11 7.97 -0.94
CA GLU A 54 7.56 8.28 0.43
C GLU A 54 6.46 8.01 1.46
N GLU A 55 5.23 8.46 1.21
CA GLU A 55 4.08 8.21 2.08
C GLU A 55 3.80 6.70 2.21
N ARG A 56 3.90 5.96 1.12
CA ARG A 56 3.74 4.50 1.14
C ARG A 56 4.83 3.85 1.98
N ALA A 57 6.10 4.22 1.78
CA ALA A 57 7.22 3.69 2.56
C ALA A 57 7.05 3.97 4.06
N ALA A 58 6.65 5.19 4.45
CA ALA A 58 6.37 5.55 5.83
C ALA A 58 5.21 4.73 6.43
N HIS A 59 4.17 4.47 5.64
CA HIS A 59 3.04 3.65 6.06
C HIS A 59 3.44 2.17 6.22
N ASP A 60 4.26 1.64 5.31
CA ASP A 60 4.72 0.25 5.36
C ASP A 60 5.64 0.02 6.56
N VAL A 61 6.51 0.97 6.92
CA VAL A 61 7.31 0.92 8.16
C VAL A 61 6.42 0.82 9.39
N LYS A 62 5.44 1.72 9.53
CA LYS A 62 4.50 1.70 10.68
C LYS A 62 3.69 0.40 10.75
N ARG A 63 3.35 -0.17 9.60
CA ARG A 63 2.63 -1.43 9.51
C ARG A 63 3.51 -2.60 9.94
N SER A 64 4.76 -2.64 9.49
CA SER A 64 5.75 -3.65 9.86
C SER A 64 6.04 -3.63 11.36
N GLU A 65 6.25 -2.44 11.94
CA GLU A 65 6.44 -2.26 13.38
C GLU A 65 5.26 -2.82 14.19
N LYS A 66 4.03 -2.43 13.83
CA LYS A 66 2.82 -2.94 14.49
C LYS A 66 2.65 -4.45 14.35
N MET A 67 3.03 -5.00 13.21
CA MET A 67 2.97 -6.45 13.00
C MET A 67 3.98 -7.17 13.88
N THR A 68 5.23 -6.68 13.95
CA THR A 68 6.27 -7.24 14.79
C THR A 68 5.88 -7.21 16.27
N GLU A 69 5.30 -6.10 16.75
CA GLU A 69 4.80 -5.97 18.10
C GLU A 69 3.71 -7.01 18.41
N LYS A 70 2.74 -7.16 17.53
CA LYS A 70 1.66 -8.15 17.70
C LYS A 70 2.15 -9.59 17.65
N LEU A 71 3.08 -9.91 16.78
CA LEU A 71 3.69 -11.23 16.73
C LEU A 71 4.46 -11.53 18.02
N ALA A 72 5.23 -10.56 18.53
CA ALA A 72 5.93 -10.70 19.80
C ALA A 72 4.97 -10.90 20.98
N GLU A 73 3.85 -10.18 21.00
CA GLU A 73 2.79 -10.36 21.99
C GLU A 73 2.16 -11.76 21.88
N ALA A 74 1.83 -12.21 20.68
CA ALA A 74 1.26 -13.55 20.45
C ALA A 74 2.21 -14.68 20.85
N VAL A 75 3.51 -14.53 20.64
CA VAL A 75 4.53 -15.47 21.13
C VAL A 75 4.59 -15.45 22.65
N LYS A 76 4.60 -14.28 23.27
CA LYS A 76 4.61 -14.11 24.73
C LYS A 76 3.40 -14.76 25.38
N ASP A 77 2.22 -14.64 24.77
CA ASP A 77 0.96 -15.21 25.24
C ASP A 77 0.82 -16.70 24.87
N SER A 78 1.85 -17.28 24.24
CA SER A 78 1.87 -18.68 23.78
C SER A 78 0.74 -19.02 22.79
N THR A 79 0.21 -18.01 22.09
CA THR A 79 -0.81 -18.19 21.04
C THR A 79 -0.19 -18.73 19.76
N ILE A 80 1.06 -18.36 19.49
CA ILE A 80 1.88 -18.88 18.41
C ILE A 80 3.29 -19.18 18.92
N THR A 81 4.02 -20.04 18.21
CA THR A 81 5.44 -20.30 18.49
C THR A 81 6.35 -19.24 17.86
N GLN A 82 7.59 -19.17 18.31
CA GLN A 82 8.60 -18.30 17.66
C GLN A 82 8.81 -18.67 16.19
N GLU A 83 8.85 -19.97 15.86
CA GLU A 83 8.99 -20.44 14.48
C GLU A 83 7.82 -20.00 13.59
N GLN A 84 6.61 -20.02 14.13
CA GLN A 84 5.42 -19.53 13.43
C GLN A 84 5.50 -18.02 13.21
N SER A 85 5.96 -17.27 14.21
CA SER A 85 6.18 -15.82 14.11
C SER A 85 7.21 -15.48 13.01
N ASP A 86 8.32 -16.21 12.98
CA ASP A 86 9.39 -16.00 12.00
C ASP A 86 8.92 -16.30 10.57
N TYR A 87 8.14 -17.37 10.40
CA TYR A 87 7.54 -17.70 9.10
C TYR A 87 6.59 -16.62 8.60
N ILE A 88 5.69 -16.12 9.46
CA ILE A 88 4.75 -15.06 9.14
C ILE A 88 5.52 -13.78 8.75
N THR A 89 6.53 -13.42 9.54
CA THR A 89 7.38 -12.24 9.28
C THR A 89 8.04 -12.33 7.90
N LYS A 90 8.61 -13.48 7.57
CA LYS A 90 9.23 -13.72 6.26
C LYS A 90 8.22 -13.59 5.12
N ALA A 91 7.07 -14.26 5.23
CA ALA A 91 6.03 -14.23 4.20
C ALA A 91 5.49 -12.81 3.97
N MET A 92 5.31 -12.03 5.04
CA MET A 92 4.85 -10.65 4.94
C MET A 92 5.92 -9.73 4.32
N THR A 93 7.19 -9.95 4.65
CA THR A 93 8.31 -9.20 4.04
C THR A 93 8.37 -9.45 2.53
N GLU A 94 8.20 -10.69 2.08
CA GLU A 94 8.14 -11.01 0.64
C GLU A 94 6.99 -10.29 -0.07
N ILE A 95 5.81 -10.20 0.57
CA ILE A 95 4.66 -9.46 0.03
C ILE A 95 4.95 -7.95 -0.02
N ASP A 96 5.62 -7.40 0.99
CA ASP A 96 5.95 -5.98 1.05
C ASP A 96 7.03 -5.61 0.01
N VAL A 97 7.99 -6.49 -0.29
CA VAL A 97 8.94 -6.34 -1.40
C VAL A 97 8.19 -6.24 -2.72
N LEU A 98 7.32 -7.20 -3.05
CA LEU A 98 6.52 -7.15 -4.28
C LEU A 98 5.68 -5.86 -4.39
N ARG A 99 5.16 -5.38 -3.27
CA ARG A 99 4.42 -4.12 -3.23
C ARG A 99 5.31 -2.91 -3.50
N SER A 100 6.52 -2.88 -2.95
CA SER A 100 7.46 -1.76 -3.11
C SER A 100 7.98 -1.63 -4.54
N GLU A 101 8.07 -2.74 -5.27
CA GLU A 101 8.47 -2.79 -6.66
C GLU A 101 7.37 -2.29 -7.62
N SER A 102 6.12 -2.23 -7.16
CA SER A 102 5.01 -1.74 -7.98
C SER A 102 4.88 -0.22 -7.94
N THR A 103 4.70 0.38 -9.11
CA THR A 103 4.45 1.83 -9.24
C THR A 103 3.13 2.21 -8.55
N PRO A 104 3.08 3.33 -7.79
CA PRO A 104 1.84 3.83 -7.23
C PRO A 104 0.78 4.10 -8.31
N GLY A 105 -0.34 3.40 -8.23
CA GLY A 105 -1.44 3.54 -9.21
C GLY A 105 -1.36 2.63 -10.43
N GLU A 106 -0.23 2.01 -10.71
CA GLU A 106 0.01 1.08 -11.82
C GLU A 106 0.44 -0.30 -11.29
N GLN A 107 -0.39 -0.93 -10.46
CA GLN A 107 -0.15 -2.35 -10.19
C GLN A 107 -0.50 -3.13 -11.44
N ASP A 108 0.53 -3.69 -12.09
CA ASP A 108 0.29 -4.64 -13.16
C ASP A 108 -0.40 -5.90 -12.61
N ASP A 109 -1.11 -6.59 -13.49
CA ASP A 109 -1.86 -7.78 -13.10
C ASP A 109 -0.91 -8.87 -12.57
N THR A 110 0.32 -8.94 -13.08
CA THR A 110 1.36 -9.90 -12.67
C THR A 110 1.78 -9.71 -11.22
N THR A 111 2.12 -8.49 -10.82
CA THR A 111 2.50 -8.17 -9.43
C THR A 111 1.34 -8.39 -8.46
N ARG A 112 0.12 -8.06 -8.90
CA ARG A 112 -1.09 -8.28 -8.10
C ARG A 112 -1.36 -9.78 -7.89
N ASP A 113 -1.22 -10.58 -8.93
CA ASP A 113 -1.41 -12.03 -8.86
C ASP A 113 -0.33 -12.69 -8.01
N ALA A 114 0.94 -12.30 -8.14
CA ALA A 114 2.03 -12.76 -7.29
C ALA A 114 1.80 -12.43 -5.81
N MET A 115 1.35 -11.20 -5.48
CA MET A 115 0.99 -10.84 -4.11
C MET A 115 -0.21 -11.64 -3.59
N LYS A 116 -1.17 -11.94 -4.44
CA LYS A 116 -2.33 -12.77 -4.08
C LYS A 116 -1.89 -14.20 -3.77
N GLU A 117 -1.08 -14.81 -4.63
CA GLU A 117 -0.54 -16.15 -4.42
C GLU A 117 0.20 -16.25 -3.08
N LYS A 118 1.09 -15.29 -2.77
CA LYS A 118 1.80 -15.25 -1.49
C LYS A 118 0.87 -15.14 -0.29
N ARG A 119 -0.19 -14.34 -0.39
CA ARG A 119 -1.20 -14.21 0.70
C ARG A 119 -2.02 -15.48 0.85
N ASP A 120 -2.38 -16.12 -0.23
CA ASP A 120 -3.15 -17.37 -0.20
C ASP A 120 -2.28 -18.49 0.39
N ALA A 121 -1.01 -18.61 -0.01
CA ALA A 121 -0.05 -19.54 0.59
C ALA A 121 0.12 -19.31 2.11
N LEU A 122 0.22 -18.06 2.56
CA LEU A 122 0.29 -17.75 3.99
C LEU A 122 -1.00 -18.15 4.73
N ARG A 123 -2.17 -17.97 4.11
CA ARG A 123 -3.44 -18.38 4.72
C ARG A 123 -3.57 -19.90 4.84
N ASP A 124 -3.17 -20.62 3.80
CA ASP A 124 -3.24 -22.07 3.80
C ASP A 124 -2.25 -22.66 4.79
N TRP A 125 -1.02 -22.15 4.84
CA TRP A 125 -0.06 -22.50 5.88
C TRP A 125 -0.59 -22.21 7.30
N ALA A 126 -1.24 -21.08 7.52
CA ALA A 126 -1.81 -20.73 8.81
C ALA A 126 -2.90 -21.69 9.25
N LYS A 127 -3.76 -22.16 8.32
CA LYS A 127 -4.77 -23.20 8.61
C LYS A 127 -4.14 -24.53 8.96
N GLU A 128 -3.08 -24.93 8.26
CA GLU A 128 -2.35 -26.19 8.50
C GLU A 128 -1.61 -26.20 9.84
N ASN A 129 -1.26 -25.02 10.35
CA ASN A 129 -0.51 -24.86 11.59
C ASN A 129 -1.36 -24.31 12.76
N ASP A 130 -2.70 -24.31 12.62
CA ASP A 130 -3.65 -23.81 13.62
C ASP A 130 -3.35 -22.37 14.08
N VAL A 131 -2.87 -21.52 13.16
CA VAL A 131 -2.57 -20.12 13.42
C VAL A 131 -3.72 -19.22 12.98
N GLU A 132 -4.28 -18.44 13.88
CA GLU A 132 -5.28 -17.44 13.56
C GLU A 132 -4.63 -16.12 13.08
N LEU A 133 -4.64 -15.84 11.78
CA LEU A 133 -4.09 -14.61 11.22
C LEU A 133 -4.86 -13.31 11.59
N ASN A 134 -6.02 -13.41 12.23
CA ASN A 134 -6.77 -12.28 12.79
C ASN A 134 -5.99 -11.58 13.92
N VAL A 135 -5.08 -12.27 14.59
CA VAL A 135 -4.14 -11.71 15.57
C VAL A 135 -3.32 -10.58 14.94
N LEU A 136 -3.06 -10.61 13.63
CA LEU A 136 -2.31 -9.59 12.90
C LEU A 136 -3.14 -8.34 12.57
N GLY A 137 -4.42 -8.28 13.04
CA GLY A 137 -5.21 -7.06 13.03
C GLY A 137 -5.96 -6.75 11.74
N GLY A 138 -6.28 -7.76 10.98
CA GLY A 138 -7.34 -7.65 9.98
C GLY A 138 -8.69 -7.97 10.58
N LYS A 139 -9.41 -7.03 11.15
CA LYS A 139 -10.88 -7.16 11.24
C LYS A 139 -11.37 -7.21 9.79
N GLY A 140 -11.35 -8.40 9.20
CA GLY A 140 -12.08 -8.66 7.98
C GLY A 140 -13.52 -8.27 8.26
N HIS A 141 -13.98 -7.23 7.61
CA HIS A 141 -15.41 -6.99 7.46
C HIS A 141 -15.96 -8.22 6.71
N ARG A 142 -16.29 -9.27 7.46
CA ARG A 142 -17.25 -10.26 7.00
C ARG A 142 -18.56 -9.51 6.84
N GLY A 143 -18.75 -8.95 5.65
CA GLY A 143 -20.07 -8.64 5.17
C GLY A 143 -20.86 -9.95 5.17
N GLY A 144 -21.51 -10.25 6.29
CA GLY A 144 -22.51 -11.30 6.38
C GLY A 144 -23.68 -10.86 5.55
N ASN A 145 -23.77 -11.34 4.33
CA ASN A 145 -25.00 -11.37 3.59
C ASN A 145 -25.81 -12.52 4.19
N GLN A 146 -26.59 -12.21 5.22
CA GLN A 146 -27.66 -13.09 5.68
C GLN A 146 -28.92 -12.64 4.92
N ASN A 147 -29.31 -13.45 3.96
CA ASN A 147 -30.69 -13.58 3.49
C ASN A 147 -31.20 -14.94 3.94
#